data_6f9ee874e0a9a09bb73fd37ea73aa0eb
#
_entry.id   6f9ee874e0a9a09bb73fd37ea73aa0eb
#
_cell.length_a   1.000
_cell.length_b   1.000
_cell.length_c   1.000
_cell.angle_alpha   90.00
_cell.angle_beta   90.00
_cell.angle_gamma   90.00
#
_symmetry.space_group_name_H-M   'P 1'
#
loop_
_entity.id
_entity.type
_entity.pdbx_description
1 polymer ?
#
loop_
_entity_poly.entity_id
_entity_poly.type
_entity_poly.pdbx_seq_one_letter_code
_entity_poly.pdbx_strand_id
1 'polypeptide(L)'
;MSSSIAVDVSALAINVTIPEDLRWTDTRRGEEFRLTTLNVRLLRDGTLAAKAYGRPTGGGRGTYVSFPVPDRPELTALMSEAAARAGELWSASGGRG
;
A
#
# COMPACT_ATOMS: atom_id res chain seq x y z
N MET A 1 -21.13 -4.66 18.54
CA MET A 1 -19.95 -5.20 18.45
C MET A 1 -19.52 -5.63 17.14
N SER A 2 -20.36 -6.20 16.43
CA SER A 2 -19.95 -6.73 15.18
C SER A 2 -19.41 -5.69 14.22
N SER A 3 -19.89 -4.50 14.31
CA SER A 3 -19.44 -3.49 13.35
C SER A 3 -17.98 -3.14 13.52
N SER A 4 -17.45 -3.34 14.69
CA SER A 4 -16.07 -2.99 14.89
C SER A 4 -15.14 -3.90 14.13
N ILE A 5 -15.61 -5.04 13.69
CA ILE A 5 -14.76 -5.95 12.96
C ILE A 5 -14.34 -5.36 11.64
N ALA A 6 -15.24 -4.72 10.94
CA ALA A 6 -14.90 -4.12 9.67
C ALA A 6 -13.89 -2.99 9.85
N VAL A 7 -14.03 -2.26 10.92
CA VAL A 7 -13.09 -1.19 11.21
C VAL A 7 -11.70 -1.74 11.47
N ASP A 8 -11.65 -2.87 12.17
CA ASP A 8 -10.38 -3.48 12.50
C ASP A 8 -9.60 -3.86 11.26
N VAL A 9 -10.28 -4.34 10.25
CA VAL A 9 -9.61 -4.72 9.01
C VAL A 9 -8.94 -3.50 8.39
N SER A 10 -9.63 -2.37 8.41
CA SER A 10 -9.04 -1.16 7.89
C SER A 10 -7.81 -0.74 8.66
N ALA A 11 -7.82 -0.99 9.94
CA ALA A 11 -6.71 -0.56 10.78
C ALA A 11 -5.42 -1.29 10.46
N LEU A 12 -5.47 -2.35 9.68
CA LEU A 12 -4.27 -3.08 9.31
C LEU A 12 -3.64 -2.60 8.01
N ALA A 13 -4.13 -1.51 7.46
CA ALA A 13 -3.53 -0.94 6.27
C ALA A 13 -2.38 -0.02 6.65
N ILE A 14 -1.35 -0.01 5.83
CA ILE A 14 -0.22 0.86 6.06
C ILE A 14 0.29 1.39 4.73
N ASN A 15 0.65 2.66 4.71
CA ASN A 15 1.23 3.29 3.54
C ASN A 15 2.74 3.33 3.68
N VAL A 16 3.43 2.98 2.61
CA VAL A 16 4.89 2.94 2.58
C VAL A 16 5.36 3.76 1.41
N THR A 17 6.29 4.67 1.67
CA THR A 17 6.91 5.44 0.61
C THR A 17 7.87 4.53 -0.15
N ILE A 18 7.72 4.48 -1.46
CA ILE A 18 8.61 3.67 -2.29
C ILE A 18 9.95 4.43 -2.41
N PRO A 19 11.08 3.77 -2.09
CA PRO A 19 12.37 4.41 -2.28
C PRO A 19 12.54 4.87 -3.72
N GLU A 20 13.24 5.97 -3.89
CA GLU A 20 13.30 6.62 -5.18
C GLU A 20 13.82 5.71 -6.29
N ASP A 21 14.79 4.88 -5.98
CA ASP A 21 15.37 3.98 -6.96
C ASP A 21 14.47 2.80 -7.32
N LEU A 22 13.38 2.62 -6.59
CA LEU A 22 12.43 1.56 -6.90
C LEU A 22 11.15 2.08 -7.54
N ARG A 23 11.01 3.38 -7.67
CA ARG A 23 9.81 3.95 -8.26
C ARG A 23 9.75 3.67 -9.74
N TRP A 24 8.54 3.56 -10.25
CA TRP A 24 8.36 3.31 -11.67
C TRP A 24 7.24 4.19 -12.18
N THR A 25 7.07 4.20 -13.49
CA THR A 25 5.96 4.92 -14.11
C THR A 25 5.01 3.92 -14.75
N ASP A 26 3.77 4.30 -14.82
CA ASP A 26 2.76 3.49 -15.47
C ASP A 26 1.79 4.44 -16.16
N THR A 27 1.02 3.92 -17.09
CA THR A 27 0.14 4.73 -17.90
C THR A 27 -1.31 4.30 -17.71
N ARG A 28 -2.18 5.27 -17.62
CA ARG A 28 -3.60 4.99 -17.60
C ARG A 28 -4.32 6.06 -18.41
N ARG A 29 -5.12 5.62 -19.36
CA ARG A 29 -5.87 6.52 -20.22
C ARG A 29 -4.97 7.54 -20.91
N GLY A 30 -3.82 7.09 -21.35
CA GLY A 30 -2.92 7.96 -22.06
C GLY A 30 -2.12 8.91 -21.21
N GLU A 31 -2.27 8.85 -19.91
CA GLU A 31 -1.55 9.72 -19.00
C GLU A 31 -0.54 8.92 -18.20
N GLU A 32 0.67 9.45 -18.05
CA GLU A 32 1.73 8.76 -17.33
C GLU A 32 1.74 9.18 -15.88
N PHE A 33 1.93 8.21 -15.01
CA PHE A 33 1.98 8.44 -13.57
C PHE A 33 3.28 7.88 -13.01
N ARG A 34 3.83 8.57 -12.02
CA ARG A 34 4.98 8.06 -11.29
C ARG A 34 4.50 7.52 -9.95
N LEU A 35 4.78 6.24 -9.71
CA LEU A 35 4.29 5.57 -8.52
C LEU A 35 5.26 5.79 -7.37
N THR A 36 4.76 6.35 -6.28
CA THR A 36 5.60 6.76 -5.16
C THR A 36 5.23 6.13 -3.84
N THR A 37 4.05 5.53 -3.75
CA THR A 37 3.56 5.02 -2.48
C THR A 37 2.90 3.67 -2.67
N LEU A 38 3.15 2.77 -1.72
CA LEU A 38 2.43 1.50 -1.66
C LEU A 38 1.44 1.55 -0.52
N ASN A 39 0.24 1.09 -0.77
CA ASN A 39 -0.74 0.86 0.30
C ASN A 39 -0.82 -0.64 0.50
N VAL A 40 -0.34 -1.12 1.63
CA VAL A 40 -0.26 -2.54 1.92
C VAL A 40 -1.30 -2.87 2.98
N ARG A 41 -2.12 -3.85 2.70
CA ARG A 41 -3.17 -4.27 3.62
C ARG A 41 -3.02 -5.73 3.96
N LEU A 42 -3.13 -6.05 5.23
CA LEU A 42 -3.15 -7.42 5.68
C LEU A 42 -4.60 -7.85 5.75
N LEU A 43 -4.95 -8.85 4.98
CA LEU A 43 -6.33 -9.31 4.91
C LEU A 43 -6.60 -10.33 6.02
N ARG A 44 -7.89 -10.60 6.21
CA ARG A 44 -8.29 -11.46 7.32
C ARG A 44 -7.77 -12.88 7.20
N ASP A 45 -7.57 -13.34 5.98
CA ASP A 45 -7.07 -14.69 5.77
C ASP A 45 -5.54 -14.77 5.85
N GLY A 46 -4.89 -13.69 6.24
CA GLY A 46 -3.45 -13.67 6.39
C GLY A 46 -2.70 -13.31 5.12
N THR A 47 -3.38 -13.10 4.02
CA THR A 47 -2.71 -12.70 2.80
C THR A 47 -2.54 -11.19 2.74
N LEU A 48 -1.66 -10.75 1.85
CA LEU A 48 -1.41 -9.33 1.65
C LEU A 48 -2.05 -8.87 0.36
N ALA A 49 -2.57 -7.66 0.40
CA ALA A 49 -3.03 -6.97 -0.81
C ALA A 49 -2.30 -5.65 -0.86
N ALA A 50 -1.88 -5.26 -2.04
CA ALA A 50 -1.16 -4.00 -2.18
C ALA A 50 -1.56 -3.32 -3.47
N LYS A 51 -1.55 -1.99 -3.41
CA LYS A 51 -1.75 -1.15 -4.60
C LYS A 51 -0.70 -0.06 -4.57
N ALA A 52 -0.33 0.40 -5.74
CA ALA A 52 0.61 1.51 -5.84
C ALA A 52 -0.16 2.76 -6.20
N TYR A 53 0.29 3.88 -5.68
CA TYR A 53 -0.33 5.17 -5.94
C TYR A 53 0.72 6.15 -6.40
N GLY A 54 0.34 7.04 -7.28
CA GLY A 54 1.26 8.01 -7.79
C GLY A 54 0.57 9.23 -8.34
N ARG A 55 1.37 10.12 -8.89
CA ARG A 55 0.90 11.37 -9.45
C ARG A 55 1.25 11.44 -10.92
N PRO A 56 0.50 12.23 -11.69
CA PRO A 56 0.85 12.42 -13.10
C PRO A 56 2.22 13.04 -13.22
N THR A 57 3.01 12.52 -14.14
CA THR A 57 4.36 13.06 -14.36
C THR A 57 4.30 14.43 -15.03
N GLY A 58 3.19 14.75 -15.66
CA GLY A 58 3.02 16.04 -16.30
C GLY A 58 2.77 17.18 -15.36
N GLY A 59 2.69 16.91 -14.07
CA GLY A 59 2.57 17.98 -13.09
C GLY A 59 1.18 18.52 -12.88
N GLY A 60 0.19 17.93 -13.44
CA GLY A 60 -1.17 18.37 -13.22
C GLY A 60 -1.63 18.11 -11.81
N ARG A 61 -2.78 18.67 -11.45
CA ARG A 61 -3.34 18.41 -10.16
C ARG A 61 -4.08 17.15 -10.11
N GLY A 62 -3.82 16.17 -10.82
CA GLY A 62 -4.56 14.95 -10.85
C GLY A 62 -4.69 14.30 -9.51
N THR A 63 -5.73 13.53 -9.34
CA THR A 63 -5.92 12.75 -8.14
C THR A 63 -4.97 11.55 -8.18
N TYR A 64 -4.70 10.98 -7.03
CA TYR A 64 -3.97 9.73 -6.96
C TYR A 64 -4.79 8.64 -7.62
N VAL A 65 -4.13 7.82 -8.39
CA VAL A 65 -4.75 6.69 -9.06
C VAL A 65 -4.05 5.43 -8.61
N SER A 66 -4.79 4.37 -8.39
CA SER A 66 -4.20 3.12 -7.96
C SER A 66 -3.80 2.27 -9.16
N PHE A 67 -2.67 1.59 -9.01
CA PHE A 67 -2.12 0.72 -10.04
C PHE A 67 -1.71 -0.60 -9.39
N PRO A 68 -1.69 -1.68 -10.16
CA PRO A 68 -1.18 -2.93 -9.62
C PRO A 68 0.32 -2.83 -9.36
N VAL A 69 0.79 -3.57 -8.38
CA VAL A 69 2.21 -3.59 -8.04
C VAL A 69 2.89 -4.64 -8.92
N PRO A 70 3.94 -4.28 -9.64
CA PRO A 70 4.61 -5.27 -10.48
C PRO A 70 5.31 -6.34 -9.64
N ASP A 71 5.50 -7.49 -10.26
CA ASP A 71 6.12 -8.62 -9.57
C ASP A 71 7.64 -8.45 -9.58
N ARG A 72 8.13 -7.69 -8.62
CA ARG A 72 9.57 -7.41 -8.48
C ARG A 72 10.00 -7.77 -7.06
N PRO A 73 11.11 -8.47 -6.91
CA PRO A 73 11.55 -8.91 -5.58
C PRO A 73 11.74 -7.76 -4.61
N GLU A 74 12.24 -6.64 -5.07
CA GLU A 74 12.45 -5.48 -4.20
C GLU A 74 11.15 -4.94 -3.65
N LEU A 75 10.10 -4.95 -4.46
CA LEU A 75 8.80 -4.48 -4.01
C LEU A 75 8.14 -5.50 -3.10
N THR A 76 8.32 -6.79 -3.39
CA THR A 76 7.81 -7.84 -2.52
C THR A 76 8.44 -7.73 -1.14
N ALA A 77 9.75 -7.47 -1.08
CA ALA A 77 10.44 -7.31 0.19
C ALA A 77 9.91 -6.11 0.95
N LEU A 78 9.65 -5.02 0.24
CA LEU A 78 9.11 -3.81 0.84
C LEU A 78 7.72 -4.07 1.42
N MET A 79 6.89 -4.81 0.70
CA MET A 79 5.56 -5.17 1.18
C MET A 79 5.62 -6.05 2.42
N SER A 80 6.52 -7.02 2.42
CA SER A 80 6.68 -7.91 3.57
C SER A 80 7.14 -7.14 4.79
N GLU A 81 8.04 -6.21 4.60
CA GLU A 81 8.53 -5.38 5.68
C GLU A 81 7.42 -4.52 6.24
N ALA A 82 6.59 -3.95 5.36
CA ALA A 82 5.46 -3.14 5.79
C ALA A 82 4.45 -3.96 6.56
N ALA A 83 4.21 -5.19 6.13
CA ALA A 83 3.28 -6.06 6.80
C ALA A 83 3.78 -6.42 8.21
N ALA A 84 5.08 -6.67 8.33
CA ALA A 84 5.66 -6.97 9.63
C ALA A 84 5.51 -5.77 10.56
N ARG A 85 5.74 -4.58 10.04
CA ARG A 85 5.59 -3.37 10.83
C ARG A 85 4.14 -3.14 11.25
N ALA A 86 3.20 -3.40 10.35
CA ALA A 86 1.79 -3.26 10.68
C ALA A 86 1.41 -4.23 11.81
N GLY A 87 1.93 -5.43 11.76
CA GLY A 87 1.69 -6.40 12.82
C GLY A 87 2.25 -5.96 14.15
N GLU A 88 3.44 -5.37 14.12
CA GLU A 88 4.03 -4.85 15.34
C GLU A 88 3.22 -3.72 15.94
N LEU A 89 2.77 -2.81 15.10
CA LEU A 89 1.95 -1.69 15.56
C LEU A 89 0.63 -2.18 16.14
N TRP A 90 0.05 -3.17 15.51
CA TRP A 90 -1.18 -3.77 15.99
C TRP A 90 -0.97 -4.36 17.38
N SER A 91 0.11 -5.11 17.55
CA SER A 91 0.42 -5.73 18.82
C SER A 91 0.73 -4.69 19.90
N ALA A 92 1.50 -3.68 19.52
CA ALA A 92 1.90 -2.64 20.46
C ALA A 92 0.74 -1.83 20.97
N SER A 93 -0.32 -1.70 20.16
CA SER A 93 -1.49 -0.95 20.61
C SER A 93 -2.47 -1.83 21.35
N GLY A 94 -2.10 -3.05 21.67
CA GLY A 94 -2.99 -3.93 22.40
C GLY A 94 -4.08 -4.48 21.52
N GLY A 95 -3.77 -4.64 20.26
CA GLY A 95 -4.77 -4.97 19.28
C GLY A 95 -5.42 -6.29 19.36
N ARG A 96 -5.31 -6.97 20.42
CA ARG A 96 -6.00 -8.20 20.57
C ARG A 96 -7.48 -7.95 20.72
N GLY A 97 -7.81 -6.81 20.74
CA GLY A 97 -9.17 -6.48 20.64
C GLY A 97 -10.06 -6.48 21.57
#